data_45f6e8a37749f3790235382aabee6b98
#
_entry.id   45f6e8a37749f3790235382aabee6b98
#
_cell.length_a   1.000
_cell.length_b   1.000
_cell.length_c   1.000
_cell.angle_alpha   90.00
_cell.angle_beta   90.00
_cell.angle_gamma   90.00
#
_symmetry.space_group_name_H-M   'P 1'
#
loop_
_entity.id
_entity.type
_entity.pdbx_description
1 polymer ?
#
loop_
_entity_poly.entity_id
_entity_poly.type
_entity_poly.pdbx_seq_one_letter_code
_entity_poly.pdbx_strand_id
1 'polypeptide(L)'
;MRYWLVMPAAGSGSRFGTDGPKQYAPLQGRTVIEWALAPFLADPRCAHIVVALARDDAGWVQVAARLHAAGASTLTAVGGGAQRSQSVRLALAALDGRAGPDDWVLVHDAARPCLDAHDLERLLGRLGTHPVGGLLAIPVADTLKRAQGGETVDRSGLWRALTPQMFRYGRLCAALDQAHAAGRFPSDEAQALEWAGEHPALIEGAATNLKITTAEDLVLAAAVLAARRSQARGGGS
;
A
#
# COMPACT_ATOMS: atom_id res chain seq x y z
N MET A 1 11.41 15.94 -4.65
CA MET A 1 10.97 15.45 -3.33
C MET A 1 11.36 13.97 -3.22
N ARG A 2 12.07 13.56 -2.17
CA ARG A 2 12.38 12.16 -1.88
C ARG A 2 11.33 11.59 -0.90
N TYR A 3 11.12 10.28 -0.94
CA TYR A 3 10.23 9.59 -0.01
C TYR A 3 10.76 8.19 0.32
N TRP A 4 10.25 7.63 1.41
CA TRP A 4 10.50 6.27 1.88
C TRP A 4 9.25 5.44 1.65
N LEU A 5 9.40 4.14 1.34
CA LEU A 5 8.26 3.24 1.19
C LEU A 5 8.25 2.21 2.32
N VAL A 6 7.10 2.02 2.94
CA VAL A 6 6.78 0.92 3.84
C VAL A 6 5.72 0.04 3.21
N MET A 7 5.97 -1.27 3.15
CA MET A 7 5.04 -2.23 2.59
C MET A 7 4.70 -3.32 3.61
N PRO A 8 3.53 -3.27 4.28
CA PRO A 8 3.09 -4.34 5.16
C PRO A 8 2.70 -5.58 4.33
N ALA A 9 3.38 -6.70 4.59
CA ALA A 9 3.21 -7.99 3.90
C ALA A 9 3.11 -9.19 4.85
N ALA A 10 2.95 -8.95 6.18
CA ALA A 10 2.90 -10.01 7.19
C ALA A 10 1.54 -10.74 7.29
N GLY A 11 0.54 -10.32 6.53
CA GLY A 11 -0.81 -10.91 6.59
C GLY A 11 -0.88 -12.29 5.93
N SER A 12 -1.52 -13.25 6.59
CA SER A 12 -1.69 -14.63 6.10
C SER A 12 -2.61 -14.78 4.87
N GLY A 13 -3.42 -13.78 4.57
CA GLY A 13 -4.34 -13.83 3.42
C GLY A 13 -5.45 -14.89 3.53
N SER A 14 -5.91 -15.24 4.72
CA SER A 14 -6.82 -16.36 5.05
C SER A 14 -8.09 -16.47 4.20
N ARG A 15 -8.53 -15.39 3.54
CA ARG A 15 -9.70 -15.36 2.65
C ARG A 15 -9.38 -15.69 1.19
N PHE A 16 -8.13 -15.89 0.84
CA PHE A 16 -7.72 -16.07 -0.56
C PHE A 16 -7.95 -17.50 -1.08
N GLY A 17 -8.08 -18.50 -0.18
CA GLY A 17 -8.49 -19.88 -0.53
C GLY A 17 -7.48 -20.70 -1.34
N THR A 18 -6.23 -20.28 -1.45
CA THR A 18 -5.14 -21.04 -2.11
C THR A 18 -4.06 -21.45 -1.11
N ASP A 19 -3.21 -22.43 -1.50
CA ASP A 19 -2.09 -22.92 -0.69
C ASP A 19 -0.96 -21.89 -0.59
N GLY A 20 -1.17 -20.80 0.17
CA GLY A 20 -0.13 -19.83 0.44
C GLY A 20 -0.59 -18.37 0.55
N PRO A 21 0.31 -17.48 1.00
CA PRO A 21 0.01 -16.07 1.14
C PRO A 21 -0.20 -15.41 -0.22
N LYS A 22 -1.33 -14.71 -0.38
CA LYS A 22 -1.78 -14.09 -1.64
C LYS A 22 -0.76 -13.15 -2.31
N GLN A 23 0.14 -12.54 -1.52
CA GLN A 23 1.19 -11.65 -2.05
C GLN A 23 2.20 -12.39 -2.94
N TYR A 24 2.28 -13.73 -2.82
CA TYR A 24 3.16 -14.57 -3.64
C TYR A 24 2.42 -15.26 -4.79
N ALA A 25 1.11 -15.07 -4.92
CA ALA A 25 0.35 -15.64 -6.02
C ALA A 25 0.95 -15.19 -7.37
N PRO A 26 1.08 -16.10 -8.35
CA PRO A 26 1.59 -15.78 -9.67
C PRO A 26 0.62 -14.86 -10.43
N LEU A 27 1.15 -13.80 -11.02
CA LEU A 27 0.40 -12.79 -11.73
C LEU A 27 1.21 -12.27 -12.92
N GLN A 28 0.80 -12.58 -14.15
CA GLN A 28 1.43 -12.05 -15.38
C GLN A 28 2.97 -12.14 -15.40
N GLY A 29 3.53 -13.30 -15.02
CA GLY A 29 4.97 -13.58 -15.06
C GLY A 29 5.77 -13.08 -13.86
N ARG A 30 5.12 -12.49 -12.85
CA ARG A 30 5.70 -12.08 -11.56
C ARG A 30 4.77 -12.52 -10.43
N THR A 31 5.13 -12.25 -9.19
CA THR A 31 4.20 -12.37 -8.06
C THR A 31 3.45 -11.05 -7.82
N VAL A 32 2.34 -11.11 -7.09
CA VAL A 32 1.54 -9.93 -6.70
C VAL A 32 2.40 -8.86 -6.04
N ILE A 33 3.25 -9.25 -5.08
CA ILE A 33 4.12 -8.29 -4.37
C ILE A 33 5.18 -7.66 -5.29
N GLU A 34 5.73 -8.40 -6.25
CA GLU A 34 6.67 -7.84 -7.24
C GLU A 34 6.01 -6.77 -8.09
N TRP A 35 4.73 -6.96 -8.45
CA TRP A 35 3.95 -5.92 -9.13
C TRP A 35 3.66 -4.73 -8.23
N ALA A 36 3.32 -4.96 -6.96
CA ALA A 36 3.06 -3.88 -6.00
C ALA A 36 4.32 -3.03 -5.71
N LEU A 37 5.51 -3.64 -5.77
CA LEU A 37 6.80 -2.95 -5.60
C LEU A 37 7.26 -2.20 -6.86
N ALA A 38 6.86 -2.68 -8.05
CA ALA A 38 7.41 -2.23 -9.32
C ALA A 38 7.35 -0.69 -9.56
N PRO A 39 6.23 0.01 -9.26
CA PRO A 39 6.17 1.47 -9.45
C PRO A 39 7.19 2.24 -8.60
N PHE A 40 7.46 1.77 -7.40
CA PHE A 40 8.37 2.42 -6.46
C PHE A 40 9.85 2.10 -6.75
N LEU A 41 10.12 0.88 -7.22
CA LEU A 41 11.47 0.50 -7.66
C LEU A 41 11.90 1.24 -8.93
N ALA A 42 10.94 1.63 -9.76
CA ALA A 42 11.19 2.42 -10.96
C ALA A 42 11.29 3.93 -10.69
N ASP A 43 10.86 4.41 -9.52
CA ASP A 43 10.84 5.83 -9.19
C ASP A 43 12.15 6.25 -8.49
N PRO A 44 12.98 7.10 -9.12
CA PRO A 44 14.26 7.55 -8.53
C PRO A 44 14.09 8.39 -7.25
N ARG A 45 12.89 8.86 -6.94
CA ARG A 45 12.58 9.60 -5.71
C ARG A 45 12.39 8.68 -4.51
N CYS A 46 12.15 7.38 -4.72
CA CYS A 46 12.07 6.39 -3.66
C CYS A 46 13.45 6.13 -3.07
N ALA A 47 13.68 6.65 -1.87
CA ALA A 47 14.99 6.58 -1.22
C ALA A 47 15.33 5.17 -0.74
N HIS A 48 14.32 4.46 -0.20
CA HIS A 48 14.45 3.10 0.31
C HIS A 48 13.08 2.47 0.53
N ILE A 49 13.02 1.15 0.46
CA ILE A 49 11.81 0.34 0.66
C ILE A 49 12.02 -0.58 1.85
N VAL A 50 11.08 -0.59 2.79
CA VAL A 50 11.05 -1.54 3.90
C VAL A 50 9.78 -2.41 3.78
N VAL A 51 9.98 -3.72 3.69
CA VAL A 51 8.88 -4.70 3.63
C VAL A 51 8.76 -5.39 4.98
N ALA A 52 7.57 -5.32 5.61
CA ALA A 52 7.30 -6.04 6.85
C ALA A 52 6.68 -7.41 6.54
N LEU A 53 7.38 -8.49 6.90
CA LEU A 53 7.05 -9.89 6.56
C LEU A 53 6.52 -10.66 7.78
N ALA A 54 5.81 -11.75 7.54
CA ALA A 54 5.56 -12.73 8.59
C ALA A 54 6.90 -13.31 9.12
N ARG A 55 6.89 -13.83 10.37
CA ARG A 55 8.11 -14.32 11.03
C ARG A 55 8.83 -15.39 10.21
N ASP A 56 8.08 -16.32 9.61
CA ASP A 56 8.61 -17.47 8.87
C ASP A 56 8.22 -17.39 7.39
N ASP A 57 8.41 -16.23 6.76
CA ASP A 57 8.01 -15.98 5.38
C ASP A 57 9.01 -16.57 4.38
N ALA A 58 8.84 -17.86 4.06
CA ALA A 58 9.68 -18.56 3.09
C ALA A 58 9.52 -18.04 1.65
N GLY A 59 8.39 -17.44 1.31
CA GLY A 59 8.12 -16.93 -0.04
C GLY A 59 8.96 -15.72 -0.40
N TRP A 60 9.37 -14.93 0.61
CA TRP A 60 10.15 -13.72 0.38
C TRP A 60 11.56 -13.98 -0.18
N VAL A 61 12.19 -15.09 0.22
CA VAL A 61 13.58 -15.37 -0.20
C VAL A 61 13.73 -15.39 -1.72
N GLN A 62 12.81 -16.03 -2.42
CA GLN A 62 12.83 -16.10 -3.88
C GLN A 62 12.52 -14.73 -4.53
N VAL A 63 11.56 -13.99 -3.96
CA VAL A 63 11.22 -12.64 -4.45
C VAL A 63 12.41 -11.70 -4.28
N ALA A 64 13.03 -11.67 -3.10
CA ALA A 64 14.20 -10.85 -2.81
C ALA A 64 15.36 -11.16 -3.79
N ALA A 65 15.64 -12.43 -4.04
CA ALA A 65 16.68 -12.83 -4.98
C ALA A 65 16.41 -12.30 -6.39
N ARG A 66 15.18 -12.41 -6.90
CA ARG A 66 14.80 -11.86 -8.22
C ARG A 66 14.90 -10.35 -8.27
N LEU A 67 14.44 -9.65 -7.23
CA LEU A 67 14.52 -8.19 -7.16
C LEU A 67 15.96 -7.69 -7.11
N HIS A 68 16.82 -8.32 -6.31
CA HIS A 68 18.26 -7.99 -6.28
C HIS A 68 18.95 -8.25 -7.60
N ALA A 69 18.66 -9.38 -8.27
CA ALA A 69 19.19 -9.67 -9.60
C ALA A 69 18.74 -8.64 -10.65
N ALA A 70 17.58 -8.00 -10.45
CA ALA A 70 17.07 -6.90 -11.26
C ALA A 70 17.61 -5.52 -10.84
N GLY A 71 18.56 -5.46 -9.89
CA GLY A 71 19.23 -4.21 -9.46
C GLY A 71 18.55 -3.46 -8.31
N ALA A 72 17.58 -4.05 -7.62
CA ALA A 72 16.94 -3.44 -6.45
C ALA A 72 17.90 -3.44 -5.24
N SER A 73 18.72 -2.41 -5.10
CA SER A 73 19.68 -2.25 -4.00
C SER A 73 19.12 -1.52 -2.77
N THR A 74 17.96 -0.88 -2.89
CA THR A 74 17.36 -0.01 -1.87
C THR A 74 16.18 -0.69 -1.16
N LEU A 75 16.27 -2.00 -0.93
CA LEU A 75 15.20 -2.82 -0.37
C LEU A 75 15.70 -3.58 0.85
N THR A 76 14.96 -3.49 1.97
CA THR A 76 15.19 -4.32 3.17
C THR A 76 13.88 -4.95 3.64
N ALA A 77 13.99 -6.07 4.39
CA ALA A 77 12.86 -6.73 5.01
C ALA A 77 13.02 -6.75 6.53
N VAL A 78 11.91 -6.65 7.25
CA VAL A 78 11.83 -6.73 8.72
C VAL A 78 10.70 -7.66 9.14
N GLY A 79 10.72 -8.15 10.36
CA GLY A 79 9.59 -8.88 10.94
C GLY A 79 8.39 -7.97 11.15
N GLY A 80 7.20 -8.40 10.75
CA GLY A 80 5.94 -7.71 11.02
C GLY A 80 5.34 -8.10 12.37
N GLY A 81 4.29 -7.37 12.75
CA GLY A 81 3.51 -7.59 13.98
C GLY A 81 2.24 -8.41 13.73
N ALA A 82 1.48 -8.65 14.82
CA ALA A 82 0.22 -9.40 14.78
C ALA A 82 -0.89 -8.63 14.02
N GLN A 83 -0.82 -7.31 14.00
CA GLN A 83 -1.76 -6.43 13.29
C GLN A 83 -1.05 -5.69 12.15
N ARG A 84 -1.83 -5.27 11.12
CA ARG A 84 -1.29 -4.51 9.99
C ARG A 84 -0.58 -3.24 10.44
N SER A 85 -1.18 -2.47 11.33
CA SER A 85 -0.61 -1.22 11.85
C SER A 85 0.68 -1.44 12.66
N GLN A 86 0.80 -2.57 13.36
CA GLN A 86 2.04 -2.94 14.06
C GLN A 86 3.14 -3.28 13.03
N SER A 87 2.80 -3.99 11.96
CA SER A 87 3.75 -4.28 10.87
C SER A 87 4.28 -2.99 10.24
N VAL A 88 3.40 -2.01 9.99
CA VAL A 88 3.78 -0.68 9.50
C VAL A 88 4.70 0.02 10.50
N ARG A 89 4.36 0.03 11.80
CA ARG A 89 5.18 0.70 12.83
C ARG A 89 6.58 0.08 12.97
N LEU A 90 6.69 -1.25 12.87
CA LEU A 90 7.97 -1.96 12.88
C LEU A 90 8.82 -1.64 11.63
N ALA A 91 8.19 -1.54 10.46
CA ALA A 91 8.89 -1.13 9.24
C ALA A 91 9.33 0.34 9.29
N LEU A 92 8.53 1.22 9.89
CA LEU A 92 8.94 2.62 10.15
C LEU A 92 10.15 2.68 11.09
N ALA A 93 10.20 1.85 12.14
CA ALA A 93 11.36 1.81 13.05
C ALA A 93 12.67 1.43 12.34
N ALA A 94 12.61 0.64 11.27
CA ALA A 94 13.80 0.31 10.46
C ALA A 94 14.33 1.51 9.65
N LEU A 95 13.61 2.62 9.62
CA LEU A 95 14.03 3.89 9.02
C LEU A 95 14.62 4.86 10.06
N ASP A 96 14.65 4.50 11.35
CA ASP A 96 15.24 5.32 12.40
C ASP A 96 16.70 5.64 12.07
N GLY A 97 17.08 6.91 12.23
CA GLY A 97 18.42 7.41 11.86
C GLY A 97 18.67 7.59 10.36
N ARG A 98 17.70 7.21 9.51
CA ARG A 98 17.75 7.44 8.05
C ARG A 98 16.71 8.47 7.60
N ALA A 99 15.47 8.36 8.10
CA ALA A 99 14.38 9.28 7.82
C ALA A 99 14.33 10.38 8.89
N GLY A 100 14.26 11.62 8.47
CA GLY A 100 13.98 12.75 9.35
C GLY A 100 12.46 12.86 9.64
N PRO A 101 12.07 13.56 10.72
CA PRO A 101 10.65 13.66 11.12
C PRO A 101 9.75 14.28 10.05
N ASP A 102 10.30 15.14 9.21
CA ASP A 102 9.59 15.82 8.13
C ASP A 102 9.71 15.12 6.77
N ASP A 103 10.40 14.00 6.70
CA ASP A 103 10.48 13.21 5.48
C ASP A 103 9.13 12.59 5.14
N TRP A 104 8.89 12.40 3.85
CA TRP A 104 7.71 11.72 3.37
C TRP A 104 7.87 10.20 3.42
N VAL A 105 6.88 9.53 4.01
CA VAL A 105 6.74 8.07 3.96
C VAL A 105 5.45 7.73 3.24
N LEU A 106 5.54 6.80 2.30
CA LEU A 106 4.42 6.16 1.66
C LEU A 106 4.20 4.78 2.28
N VAL A 107 2.96 4.43 2.55
CA VAL A 107 2.57 3.07 2.95
C VAL A 107 1.72 2.46 1.84
N HIS A 108 2.15 1.33 1.29
CA HIS A 108 1.44 0.64 0.21
C HIS A 108 1.20 -0.84 0.51
N ASP A 109 -0.02 -1.30 0.27
CA ASP A 109 -0.40 -2.69 0.51
C ASP A 109 0.26 -3.63 -0.52
N ALA A 110 0.95 -4.68 -0.05
CA ALA A 110 1.55 -5.72 -0.89
C ALA A 110 0.55 -6.48 -1.79
N ALA A 111 -0.74 -6.37 -1.50
CA ALA A 111 -1.82 -6.97 -2.26
C ALA A 111 -2.47 -6.03 -3.30
N ARG A 112 -1.87 -4.88 -3.61
CA ARG A 112 -2.33 -3.94 -4.67
C ARG A 112 -1.33 -3.87 -5.82
N PRO A 113 -1.37 -4.84 -6.75
CA PRO A 113 -0.37 -4.93 -7.82
C PRO A 113 -0.59 -3.92 -8.96
N CYS A 114 -1.73 -3.23 -8.96
CA CYS A 114 -2.17 -2.41 -10.09
C CYS A 114 -2.10 -0.90 -9.80
N LEU A 115 -1.16 -0.44 -8.94
CA LEU A 115 -0.90 0.99 -8.81
C LEU A 115 -0.40 1.54 -10.15
N ASP A 116 -0.99 2.63 -10.60
CA ASP A 116 -0.59 3.34 -11.82
C ASP A 116 0.44 4.42 -11.51
N ALA A 117 1.38 4.64 -12.44
CA ALA A 117 2.38 5.70 -12.30
C ALA A 117 1.73 7.09 -12.22
N HIS A 118 0.64 7.33 -12.95
CA HIS A 118 -0.10 8.60 -12.88
C HIS A 118 -0.73 8.84 -11.50
N ASP A 119 -1.24 7.78 -10.85
CA ASP A 119 -1.79 7.90 -9.51
C ASP A 119 -0.68 8.22 -8.49
N LEU A 120 0.49 7.60 -8.63
CA LEU A 120 1.65 7.92 -7.79
C LEU A 120 2.10 9.37 -8.00
N GLU A 121 2.25 9.83 -9.24
CA GLU A 121 2.58 11.23 -9.57
C GLU A 121 1.55 12.21 -9.00
N ARG A 122 0.27 11.91 -9.17
CA ARG A 122 -0.83 12.75 -8.65
C ARG A 122 -0.76 12.87 -7.13
N LEU A 123 -0.55 11.75 -6.43
CA LEU A 123 -0.40 11.74 -4.98
C LEU A 123 0.77 12.60 -4.53
N LEU A 124 1.96 12.37 -5.10
CA LEU A 124 3.17 13.10 -4.77
C LEU A 124 3.05 14.60 -5.08
N GLY A 125 2.48 14.94 -6.23
CA GLY A 125 2.29 16.33 -6.64
C GLY A 125 1.29 17.09 -5.76
N ARG A 126 0.19 16.44 -5.37
CA ARG A 126 -0.84 17.09 -4.55
C ARG A 126 -0.47 17.20 -3.07
N LEU A 127 0.28 16.22 -2.54
CA LEU A 127 0.61 16.18 -1.13
C LEU A 127 2.00 16.74 -0.80
N GLY A 128 2.84 17.03 -1.78
CA GLY A 128 4.22 17.46 -1.57
C GLY A 128 4.39 18.67 -0.64
N THR A 129 3.41 19.55 -0.60
CA THR A 129 3.36 20.74 0.28
C THR A 129 2.26 20.68 1.34
N HIS A 130 1.50 19.55 1.40
CA HIS A 130 0.42 19.41 2.37
C HIS A 130 0.96 19.28 3.80
N PRO A 131 0.37 19.92 4.80
CA PRO A 131 0.90 19.93 6.18
C PRO A 131 0.85 18.55 6.85
N VAL A 132 -0.14 17.73 6.52
CA VAL A 132 -0.36 16.41 7.13
C VAL A 132 0.04 15.29 6.16
N GLY A 133 -0.49 15.32 4.96
CA GLY A 133 -0.45 14.24 3.98
C GLY A 133 -1.85 13.77 3.63
N GLY A 134 -1.98 12.56 3.09
CA GLY A 134 -3.25 12.01 2.66
C GLY A 134 -3.10 10.68 1.96
N LEU A 135 -4.12 10.29 1.22
CA LEU A 135 -4.20 8.97 0.60
C LEU A 135 -4.89 9.03 -0.76
N LEU A 136 -4.61 8.02 -1.59
CA LEU A 136 -5.45 7.76 -2.75
C LEU A 136 -6.81 7.23 -2.28
N ALA A 137 -7.88 7.69 -2.88
CA ALA A 137 -9.23 7.23 -2.60
C ALA A 137 -10.12 7.33 -3.84
N ILE A 138 -11.23 6.62 -3.88
CA ILE A 138 -12.23 6.74 -4.95
C ILE A 138 -13.63 6.86 -4.36
N PRO A 139 -14.52 7.64 -4.97
CA PRO A 139 -15.91 7.72 -4.54
C PRO A 139 -16.59 6.34 -4.58
N VAL A 140 -17.49 6.09 -3.65
CA VAL A 140 -18.33 4.87 -3.67
C VAL A 140 -19.36 5.00 -4.79
N ALA A 141 -19.26 4.13 -5.81
CA ALA A 141 -20.18 4.10 -6.94
C ALA A 141 -21.41 3.23 -6.69
N ASP A 142 -21.27 2.13 -5.93
CA ASP A 142 -22.32 1.15 -5.69
C ASP A 142 -23.27 1.56 -4.56
N THR A 143 -24.49 1.04 -4.60
CA THR A 143 -25.40 1.16 -3.46
C THR A 143 -24.91 0.30 -2.31
N LEU A 144 -24.69 0.91 -1.14
CA LEU A 144 -24.26 0.21 0.06
C LEU A 144 -25.47 -0.29 0.87
N LYS A 145 -25.35 -1.50 1.41
CA LYS A 145 -26.34 -2.11 2.29
C LYS A 145 -25.71 -2.48 3.62
N ARG A 146 -26.44 -2.30 4.73
CA ARG A 146 -26.05 -2.87 6.02
C ARG A 146 -26.29 -4.38 5.98
N ALA A 147 -25.34 -5.16 6.48
CA ALA A 147 -25.49 -6.61 6.53
C ALA A 147 -26.64 -7.04 7.43
N GLN A 148 -26.87 -6.32 8.54
CA GLN A 148 -28.02 -6.50 9.41
C GLN A 148 -29.15 -5.56 8.95
N GLY A 149 -30.32 -6.13 8.65
CA GLY A 149 -31.52 -5.38 8.24
C GLY A 149 -31.64 -5.02 6.76
N GLY A 150 -30.53 -5.10 5.98
CA GLY A 150 -30.55 -4.83 4.53
C GLY A 150 -30.79 -3.37 4.14
N GLU A 151 -30.73 -2.45 5.08
CA GLU A 151 -30.97 -1.02 4.86
C GLU A 151 -29.95 -0.40 3.91
N THR A 152 -30.41 0.54 3.09
CA THR A 152 -29.52 1.32 2.23
C THR A 152 -28.78 2.36 3.07
N VAL A 153 -27.46 2.39 2.93
CA VAL A 153 -26.60 3.43 3.51
C VAL A 153 -26.45 4.54 2.49
N ASP A 154 -26.68 5.79 2.90
CA ASP A 154 -26.36 6.93 2.04
C ASP A 154 -24.86 6.93 1.75
N ARG A 155 -24.52 6.88 0.45
CA ARG A 155 -23.13 6.89 -0.03
C ARG A 155 -22.62 8.29 -0.34
N SER A 156 -23.41 9.32 -0.19
CA SER A 156 -23.03 10.69 -0.46
C SER A 156 -21.82 11.06 0.40
N GLY A 157 -20.72 11.48 -0.23
CA GLY A 157 -19.48 11.80 0.47
C GLY A 157 -18.66 10.61 0.98
N LEU A 158 -19.09 9.36 0.71
CA LEU A 158 -18.29 8.18 1.08
C LEU A 158 -17.25 7.86 0.01
N TRP A 159 -16.03 7.59 0.46
CA TRP A 159 -14.90 7.22 -0.37
C TRP A 159 -14.32 5.88 0.09
N ARG A 160 -13.82 5.09 -0.85
CA ARG A 160 -13.04 3.90 -0.57
C ARG A 160 -11.58 4.30 -0.46
N ALA A 161 -10.98 4.11 0.70
CA ALA A 161 -9.56 4.32 0.92
C ALA A 161 -8.71 3.33 0.09
N LEU A 162 -7.72 3.84 -0.58
CA LEU A 162 -6.72 3.08 -1.32
C LEU A 162 -5.34 3.28 -0.69
N THR A 163 -4.33 2.68 -1.28
CA THR A 163 -2.93 2.98 -1.01
C THR A 163 -2.20 3.24 -2.35
N PRO A 164 -1.11 4.02 -2.38
CA PRO A 164 -0.33 4.53 -1.25
C PRO A 164 -1.06 5.55 -0.39
N GLN A 165 -0.72 5.54 0.92
CA GLN A 165 -1.02 6.61 1.87
C GLN A 165 0.29 7.31 2.18
N MET A 166 0.33 8.64 2.16
CA MET A 166 1.54 9.45 2.23
C MET A 166 1.48 10.43 3.40
N PHE A 167 2.40 10.30 4.35
CA PHE A 167 2.43 11.13 5.57
C PHE A 167 3.85 11.51 5.96
N ARG A 168 4.00 12.52 6.82
CA ARG A 168 5.27 12.86 7.44
C ARG A 168 5.69 11.75 8.39
N TYR A 169 6.95 11.30 8.29
CA TYR A 169 7.49 10.19 9.09
C TYR A 169 7.23 10.35 10.60
N GLY A 170 7.62 11.49 11.18
CA GLY A 170 7.44 11.72 12.60
C GLY A 170 5.97 11.75 13.03
N ARG A 171 5.09 12.37 12.22
CA ARG A 171 3.65 12.41 12.52
C ARG A 171 3.02 11.02 12.49
N LEU A 172 3.35 10.22 11.46
CA LEU A 172 2.81 8.86 11.33
C LEU A 172 3.30 7.96 12.47
N CYS A 173 4.59 8.04 12.84
CA CYS A 173 5.13 7.29 13.98
C CYS A 173 4.38 7.66 15.28
N ALA A 174 4.26 8.94 15.59
CA ALA A 174 3.58 9.40 16.79
C ALA A 174 2.11 9.00 16.86
N ALA A 175 1.38 9.10 15.74
CA ALA A 175 -0.03 8.71 15.66
C ALA A 175 -0.23 7.19 15.88
N LEU A 176 0.64 6.36 15.28
CA LEU A 176 0.61 4.90 15.49
C LEU A 176 0.97 4.53 16.93
N ASP A 177 2.00 5.15 17.50
CA ASP A 177 2.42 4.89 18.89
C ASP A 177 1.31 5.27 19.88
N GLN A 178 0.65 6.42 19.69
CA GLN A 178 -0.48 6.85 20.51
C GLN A 178 -1.67 5.87 20.38
N ALA A 179 -2.00 5.44 19.17
CA ALA A 179 -3.08 4.48 18.95
C ALA A 179 -2.78 3.13 19.64
N HIS A 180 -1.57 2.60 19.47
CA HIS A 180 -1.16 1.33 20.07
C HIS A 180 -1.09 1.39 21.59
N ALA A 181 -0.60 2.50 22.17
CA ALA A 181 -0.59 2.72 23.62
C ALA A 181 -2.02 2.73 24.21
N ALA A 182 -3.00 3.20 23.44
CA ALA A 182 -4.42 3.13 23.79
C ALA A 182 -5.10 1.78 23.50
N GLY A 183 -4.33 0.74 23.09
CA GLY A 183 -4.87 -0.57 22.73
C GLY A 183 -5.70 -0.57 21.43
N ARG A 184 -5.57 0.47 20.59
CA ARG A 184 -6.33 0.62 19.34
C ARG A 184 -5.43 0.33 18.15
N PHE A 185 -5.96 -0.42 17.19
CA PHE A 185 -5.23 -0.80 15.97
C PHE A 185 -5.96 -0.20 14.75
N PRO A 186 -5.43 0.88 14.16
CA PRO A 186 -6.08 1.53 13.03
C PRO A 186 -6.09 0.60 11.81
N SER A 187 -7.15 0.69 11.01
CA SER A 187 -7.32 -0.09 9.78
C SER A 187 -6.38 0.34 8.67
N ASP A 188 -6.02 1.63 8.67
CA ASP A 188 -5.04 2.24 7.77
C ASP A 188 -4.31 3.40 8.46
N GLU A 189 -3.37 4.03 7.77
CA GLU A 189 -2.55 5.10 8.31
C GLU A 189 -3.34 6.39 8.53
N ALA A 190 -4.29 6.68 7.61
CA ALA A 190 -5.17 7.85 7.72
C ALA A 190 -5.96 7.81 9.03
N GLN A 191 -6.53 6.66 9.41
CA GLN A 191 -7.28 6.52 10.66
C GLN A 191 -6.42 6.79 11.90
N ALA A 192 -5.13 6.44 11.88
CA ALA A 192 -4.23 6.78 12.99
C ALA A 192 -4.08 8.30 13.14
N LEU A 193 -3.89 9.01 12.01
CA LEU A 193 -3.78 10.47 11.99
C LEU A 193 -5.11 11.13 12.40
N GLU A 194 -6.25 10.63 11.94
CA GLU A 194 -7.59 11.10 12.34
C GLU A 194 -7.78 10.99 13.85
N TRP A 195 -7.38 9.87 14.46
CA TRP A 195 -7.43 9.71 15.93
C TRP A 195 -6.48 10.63 16.69
N ALA A 196 -5.43 11.10 16.04
CA ALA A 196 -4.54 12.13 16.56
C ALA A 196 -5.05 13.56 16.32
N GLY A 197 -6.25 13.74 15.73
CA GLY A 197 -6.86 15.04 15.46
C GLY A 197 -6.41 15.70 14.16
N GLU A 198 -5.72 14.96 13.28
CA GLU A 198 -5.27 15.45 11.98
C GLU A 198 -6.34 15.20 10.91
N HIS A 199 -6.22 15.90 9.77
CA HIS A 199 -7.16 15.79 8.66
C HIS A 199 -6.43 15.38 7.37
N PRO A 200 -6.28 14.07 7.09
CA PRO A 200 -5.70 13.58 5.85
C PRO A 200 -6.50 14.02 4.61
N ALA A 201 -5.80 14.42 3.55
CA ALA A 201 -6.45 14.76 2.29
C ALA A 201 -6.77 13.50 1.47
N LEU A 202 -7.94 13.50 0.80
CA LEU A 202 -8.31 12.48 -0.17
C LEU A 202 -7.89 12.93 -1.56
N ILE A 203 -7.08 12.12 -2.24
CA ILE A 203 -6.64 12.33 -3.61
C ILE A 203 -7.29 11.27 -4.48
N GLU A 204 -8.03 11.70 -5.49
CA GLU A 204 -8.71 10.75 -6.37
C GLU A 204 -7.71 9.86 -7.12
N GLY A 205 -7.88 8.54 -6.99
CA GLY A 205 -7.10 7.51 -7.64
C GLY A 205 -7.94 6.70 -8.63
N ALA A 206 -7.29 5.75 -9.31
CA ALA A 206 -7.96 4.87 -10.27
C ALA A 206 -8.62 3.67 -9.58
N ALA A 207 -9.83 3.31 -10.00
CA ALA A 207 -10.54 2.11 -9.53
C ALA A 207 -9.77 0.82 -9.84
N THR A 208 -8.89 0.85 -10.85
CA THR A 208 -8.00 -0.26 -11.22
C THR A 208 -6.92 -0.55 -10.17
N ASN A 209 -6.66 0.34 -9.21
CA ASN A 209 -5.77 0.07 -8.07
C ASN A 209 -6.47 -0.81 -7.03
N LEU A 210 -6.94 -1.95 -7.47
CA LEU A 210 -7.70 -2.91 -6.67
C LEU A 210 -6.80 -3.66 -5.67
N LYS A 211 -7.41 -4.10 -4.57
CA LYS A 211 -6.75 -4.94 -3.56
C LYS A 211 -7.15 -6.39 -3.77
N ILE A 212 -6.21 -7.27 -4.01
CA ILE A 212 -6.46 -8.70 -4.11
C ILE A 212 -6.87 -9.23 -2.72
N THR A 213 -8.09 -9.71 -2.63
CA THR A 213 -8.70 -10.32 -1.45
C THR A 213 -9.22 -11.72 -1.72
N THR A 214 -9.65 -11.98 -2.95
CA THR A 214 -10.18 -13.26 -3.44
C THR A 214 -9.43 -13.71 -4.69
N ALA A 215 -9.66 -14.94 -5.15
CA ALA A 215 -9.11 -15.44 -6.41
C ALA A 215 -9.65 -14.67 -7.64
N GLU A 216 -10.88 -14.18 -7.57
CA GLU A 216 -11.51 -13.39 -8.65
C GLU A 216 -10.78 -12.05 -8.84
N ASP A 217 -10.33 -11.41 -7.74
CA ASP A 217 -9.55 -10.18 -7.82
C ASP A 217 -8.23 -10.39 -8.58
N LEU A 218 -7.65 -11.59 -8.52
CA LEU A 218 -6.43 -11.94 -9.27
C LEU A 218 -6.68 -11.93 -10.77
N VAL A 219 -7.85 -12.42 -11.23
CA VAL A 219 -8.26 -12.39 -12.63
C VAL A 219 -8.41 -10.94 -13.10
N LEU A 220 -9.06 -10.09 -12.30
CA LEU A 220 -9.22 -8.67 -12.62
C LEU A 220 -7.87 -7.95 -12.69
N ALA A 221 -6.98 -8.21 -11.72
CA ALA A 221 -5.63 -7.64 -11.73
C ALA A 221 -4.84 -8.07 -12.97
N ALA A 222 -4.95 -9.34 -13.39
CA ALA A 222 -4.28 -9.84 -14.58
C ALA A 222 -4.77 -9.11 -15.85
N ALA A 223 -6.07 -8.89 -15.98
CA ALA A 223 -6.66 -8.15 -17.11
C ALA A 223 -6.19 -6.69 -17.15
N VAL A 224 -6.16 -6.00 -15.98
CA VAL A 224 -5.66 -4.61 -15.86
C VAL A 224 -4.19 -4.53 -16.32
N LEU A 225 -3.34 -5.43 -15.83
CA LEU A 225 -1.92 -5.42 -16.17
C LEU A 225 -1.67 -5.77 -17.64
N ALA A 226 -2.45 -6.69 -18.21
CA ALA A 226 -2.37 -7.04 -19.63
C ALA A 226 -2.75 -5.84 -20.53
N ALA A 227 -3.84 -5.15 -20.22
CA ALA A 227 -4.28 -3.96 -20.94
C ALA A 227 -3.22 -2.85 -20.94
N ARG A 228 -2.59 -2.56 -19.79
CA ARG A 228 -1.50 -1.57 -19.70
C ARG A 228 -0.28 -1.93 -20.54
N ARG A 229 0.10 -3.22 -20.58
CA ARG A 229 1.22 -3.67 -21.43
C ARG A 229 0.93 -3.47 -22.92
N SER A 230 -0.31 -3.71 -23.35
CA SER A 230 -0.72 -3.49 -24.73
C SER A 230 -0.67 -2.02 -25.13
N GLN A 231 -1.13 -1.12 -24.23
CA GLN A 231 -1.07 0.33 -24.44
C GLN A 231 0.37 0.84 -24.57
N ALA A 232 1.27 0.36 -23.68
CA ALA A 232 2.68 0.75 -23.72
C ALA A 232 3.39 0.29 -25.01
N ARG A 233 2.97 -0.81 -25.63
CA ARG A 233 3.53 -1.31 -26.91
C ARG A 233 2.94 -0.59 -28.12
N GLY A 234 1.70 -0.12 -28.06
CA GLY A 234 1.01 0.57 -29.15
C GLY A 234 1.30 2.07 -29.23
N GLY A 235 1.78 2.70 -28.16
CA GLY A 235 2.11 4.12 -28.12
C GLY A 235 3.53 4.47 -28.60
N GLY A 236 4.29 3.51 -29.12
CA GLY A 236 5.66 3.68 -29.64
C GLY A 236 5.77 3.70 -31.18
N SER A 237 4.68 4.01 -31.89
CA SER A 237 4.65 4.09 -33.37
C SER A 237 4.61 5.54 -33.81
#